data_b85f25798b93e1e10690b9e023e68824
#
_entry.id   b85f25798b93e1e10690b9e023e68824
#
_cell.length_a   1.000
_cell.length_b   1.000
_cell.length_c   1.000
_cell.angle_alpha   90.00
_cell.angle_beta   90.00
_cell.angle_gamma   90.00
#
_symmetry.space_group_name_H-M   'P 1'
#
loop_
_entity.id
_entity.type
_entity.pdbx_description
1 polymer ?
#
loop_
_entity_poly.entity_id
_entity_poly.type
_entity_poly.pdbx_seq_one_letter_code
_entity_poly.pdbx_strand_id
1 'polypeptide(L)'
;MKSILIPGTDDSRMRYHDLPGDGTPLVVIHGLGCASSCDYPAVASDPVLTGRRMLLVDLLGSGFSDRPQQFGYTVADHAACVVALVEQLDLPAVDLFGHSMGGAIAIEAAMRLQGRLRRLVVGEPNLVPGGGVFSRRLAANPEAAYVAAGHRAVTESSRKDGGDVWAASMAVSAPLAVYRAATSLVAGSDPSWRDLLMGLDVPRSLIVGERSLPYADTEGLPEAGVSVRIVAAAGHSMAVENPSGLAKAISDSLA
;
A
#
# COMPACT_ATOMS: atom_id res chain seq x y z
N MET A 1 -3.60 8.85 -17.01
CA MET A 1 -3.44 7.46 -16.56
C MET A 1 -2.63 6.68 -17.57
N LYS A 2 -1.68 5.87 -17.10
CA LYS A 2 -0.82 4.99 -17.91
C LYS A 2 -1.02 3.54 -17.47
N SER A 3 -0.41 2.58 -18.16
CA SER A 3 -0.44 1.17 -17.76
C SER A 3 0.84 0.45 -18.17
N ILE A 4 1.16 -0.61 -17.44
CA ILE A 4 2.14 -1.62 -17.82
C ILE A 4 1.46 -2.98 -17.95
N LEU A 5 2.05 -3.89 -18.72
CA LEU A 5 1.67 -5.30 -18.74
C LEU A 5 2.35 -6.03 -17.59
N ILE A 6 1.63 -6.86 -16.88
CA ILE A 6 2.21 -7.67 -15.80
C ILE A 6 2.56 -9.05 -16.33
N PRO A 7 3.84 -9.44 -16.32
CA PRO A 7 4.28 -10.76 -16.78
C PRO A 7 3.55 -11.89 -16.06
N GLY A 8 3.18 -12.95 -16.80
CA GLY A 8 2.53 -14.14 -16.22
C GLY A 8 1.06 -13.97 -15.84
N THR A 9 0.36 -12.95 -16.36
CA THR A 9 -1.02 -12.64 -16.01
C THR A 9 -1.97 -12.51 -17.23
N ASP A 10 -1.76 -13.29 -18.30
CA ASP A 10 -2.57 -13.25 -19.53
C ASP A 10 -2.78 -11.80 -20.04
N ASP A 11 -1.69 -11.04 -20.18
CA ASP A 11 -1.66 -9.65 -20.65
C ASP A 11 -2.43 -8.65 -19.78
N SER A 12 -2.65 -8.95 -18.52
CA SER A 12 -3.31 -8.02 -17.59
C SER A 12 -2.49 -6.75 -17.37
N ARG A 13 -3.19 -5.63 -17.32
CA ARG A 13 -2.60 -4.30 -17.17
C ARG A 13 -2.77 -3.78 -15.76
N MET A 14 -1.65 -3.42 -15.15
CA MET A 14 -1.64 -2.58 -13.94
C MET A 14 -1.60 -1.12 -14.34
N ARG A 15 -2.56 -0.33 -13.83
CA ARG A 15 -2.70 1.10 -14.16
C ARG A 15 -2.18 1.99 -13.05
N TYR A 16 -1.70 3.16 -13.46
CA TYR A 16 -1.15 4.14 -12.55
C TYR A 16 -1.30 5.57 -13.09
N HIS A 17 -1.38 6.54 -12.20
CA HIS A 17 -1.19 7.94 -12.55
C HIS A 17 0.29 8.28 -12.47
N ASP A 18 0.85 8.87 -13.51
CA ASP A 18 2.21 9.39 -13.56
C ASP A 18 2.12 10.92 -13.45
N LEU A 19 2.30 11.42 -12.24
CA LEU A 19 2.29 12.83 -11.95
C LEU A 19 3.68 13.41 -12.25
N PRO A 20 3.77 14.46 -13.07
CA PRO A 20 5.06 14.99 -13.48
C PRO A 20 5.82 15.62 -12.33
N GLY A 21 7.14 15.58 -12.41
CA GLY A 21 8.05 16.18 -11.44
C GLY A 21 9.47 15.69 -11.63
N ASP A 22 10.37 16.19 -10.79
CA ASP A 22 11.81 15.96 -10.86
C ASP A 22 12.29 15.01 -9.75
N GLY A 23 13.55 14.60 -9.85
CA GLY A 23 14.23 13.78 -8.86
C GLY A 23 13.82 12.31 -8.88
N THR A 24 14.07 11.62 -7.77
CA THR A 24 13.73 10.21 -7.60
C THR A 24 12.20 10.05 -7.55
N PRO A 25 11.60 9.25 -8.47
CA PRO A 25 10.16 9.03 -8.45
C PRO A 25 9.70 8.34 -7.16
N LEU A 26 8.55 8.77 -6.64
CA LEU A 26 7.87 8.12 -5.52
C LEU A 26 6.76 7.21 -6.04
N VAL A 27 6.86 5.90 -5.79
CA VAL A 27 5.77 4.95 -6.03
C VAL A 27 4.89 4.88 -4.79
N VAL A 28 3.59 5.14 -4.96
CA VAL A 28 2.59 5.13 -3.89
C VAL A 28 1.73 3.88 -4.01
N ILE A 29 1.70 3.07 -2.94
CA ILE A 29 1.07 1.75 -2.89
C ILE A 29 -0.02 1.76 -1.81
N HIS A 30 -1.26 1.54 -2.23
CA HIS A 30 -2.45 1.60 -1.37
C HIS A 30 -2.64 0.37 -0.47
N GLY A 31 -3.55 0.50 0.51
CA GLY A 31 -3.94 -0.55 1.44
C GLY A 31 -4.99 -1.53 0.88
N LEU A 32 -5.41 -2.48 1.74
CA LEU A 32 -6.42 -3.49 1.41
C LEU A 32 -7.78 -2.84 1.14
N GLY A 33 -8.39 -3.19 -0.01
CA GLY A 33 -9.67 -2.64 -0.44
C GLY A 33 -9.63 -1.15 -0.82
N CYS A 34 -8.44 -0.60 -1.02
CA CYS A 34 -8.16 0.76 -1.47
C CYS A 34 -7.82 0.81 -2.97
N ALA A 35 -7.63 2.02 -3.48
CA ALA A 35 -7.05 2.30 -4.79
C ALA A 35 -6.30 3.62 -4.72
N SER A 36 -5.07 3.68 -5.24
CA SER A 36 -4.28 4.92 -5.14
C SER A 36 -4.91 6.08 -5.90
N SER A 37 -5.64 5.79 -6.99
CA SER A 37 -6.43 6.77 -7.74
C SER A 37 -7.60 7.38 -6.94
N CYS A 38 -8.08 6.71 -5.88
CA CYS A 38 -9.14 7.19 -5.00
C CYS A 38 -8.58 7.89 -3.75
N ASP A 39 -7.58 7.29 -3.12
CA ASP A 39 -7.19 7.65 -1.75
C ASP A 39 -6.10 8.73 -1.71
N TYR A 40 -5.26 8.85 -2.74
CA TYR A 40 -4.06 9.72 -2.70
C TYR A 40 -4.10 11.02 -3.53
N PRO A 41 -5.13 11.40 -4.29
CA PRO A 41 -5.10 12.65 -5.03
C PRO A 41 -4.90 13.89 -4.16
N ALA A 42 -5.54 13.95 -2.98
CA ALA A 42 -5.40 15.07 -2.04
C ALA A 42 -3.98 15.14 -1.45
N VAL A 43 -3.37 13.99 -1.13
CA VAL A 43 -1.98 13.91 -0.65
C VAL A 43 -1.01 14.34 -1.75
N ALA A 44 -1.19 13.81 -2.96
CA ALA A 44 -0.28 14.05 -4.09
C ALA A 44 -0.34 15.50 -4.61
N SER A 45 -1.48 16.19 -4.43
CA SER A 45 -1.65 17.60 -4.80
C SER A 45 -1.19 18.59 -3.74
N ASP A 46 -0.75 18.11 -2.58
CA ASP A 46 -0.27 19.00 -1.52
C ASP A 46 1.02 19.74 -1.98
N PRO A 47 1.12 21.07 -1.73
CA PRO A 47 2.27 21.88 -2.14
C PRO A 47 3.63 21.32 -1.68
N VAL A 48 3.69 20.60 -0.56
CA VAL A 48 4.95 20.06 -0.02
C VAL A 48 5.51 18.91 -0.87
N LEU A 49 4.67 18.24 -1.66
CA LEU A 49 5.04 17.20 -2.63
C LEU A 49 5.05 17.70 -4.08
N THR A 50 4.63 18.95 -4.32
CA THR A 50 4.61 19.54 -5.66
C THR A 50 6.02 19.56 -6.26
N GLY A 51 6.11 19.16 -7.54
CA GLY A 51 7.39 19.07 -8.25
C GLY A 51 8.11 17.74 -8.11
N ARG A 52 7.66 16.82 -7.23
CA ARG A 52 8.15 15.44 -7.19
C ARG A 52 7.37 14.56 -8.16
N ARG A 53 8.07 13.78 -8.99
CA ARG A 53 7.39 12.77 -9.81
C ARG A 53 6.80 11.69 -8.92
N MET A 54 5.49 11.40 -9.07
CA MET A 54 4.80 10.37 -8.29
C MET A 54 4.04 9.41 -9.20
N LEU A 55 4.11 8.13 -8.86
CA LEU A 55 3.39 7.05 -9.52
C LEU A 55 2.34 6.51 -8.55
N LEU A 56 1.07 6.94 -8.71
CA LEU A 56 -0.04 6.44 -7.90
C LEU A 56 -0.54 5.14 -8.52
N VAL A 57 -0.22 4.01 -7.92
CA VAL A 57 -0.47 2.69 -8.50
C VAL A 57 -1.79 2.12 -8.01
N ASP A 58 -2.68 1.75 -8.93
CA ASP A 58 -3.78 0.84 -8.62
C ASP A 58 -3.28 -0.59 -8.80
N LEU A 59 -3.18 -1.35 -7.73
CA LEU A 59 -2.75 -2.75 -7.79
C LEU A 59 -3.72 -3.59 -8.63
N LEU A 60 -3.28 -4.71 -9.21
CA LEU A 60 -4.20 -5.63 -9.88
C LEU A 60 -5.37 -5.99 -8.97
N GLY A 61 -6.57 -6.01 -9.53
CA GLY A 61 -7.79 -6.23 -8.76
C GLY A 61 -8.39 -4.99 -8.11
N SER A 62 -7.73 -3.83 -8.17
CA SER A 62 -8.16 -2.58 -7.52
C SER A 62 -8.25 -1.43 -8.53
N GLY A 63 -9.12 -0.46 -8.23
CA GLY A 63 -9.27 0.76 -9.02
C GLY A 63 -9.48 0.50 -10.50
N PHE A 64 -8.64 1.09 -11.33
CA PHE A 64 -8.68 0.99 -12.79
C PHE A 64 -7.87 -0.18 -13.36
N SER A 65 -7.12 -0.92 -12.54
CA SER A 65 -6.31 -2.07 -12.97
C SER A 65 -7.17 -3.29 -13.33
N ASP A 66 -6.61 -4.16 -14.16
CA ASP A 66 -7.28 -5.39 -14.57
C ASP A 66 -7.45 -6.37 -13.40
N ARG A 67 -8.34 -7.37 -13.57
CA ARG A 67 -8.78 -8.29 -12.53
C ARG A 67 -8.61 -9.75 -12.95
N PRO A 68 -7.35 -10.21 -13.18
CA PRO A 68 -7.10 -11.58 -13.66
C PRO A 68 -7.55 -12.63 -12.64
N GLN A 69 -8.35 -13.60 -13.08
CA GLN A 69 -8.90 -14.64 -12.21
C GLN A 69 -7.83 -15.64 -11.72
N GLN A 70 -6.77 -15.84 -12.50
CA GLN A 70 -5.69 -16.78 -12.20
C GLN A 70 -4.55 -16.15 -11.36
N PHE A 71 -4.62 -14.86 -11.06
CA PHE A 71 -3.61 -14.19 -10.24
C PHE A 71 -3.78 -14.53 -8.76
N GLY A 72 -2.67 -14.70 -8.04
CA GLY A 72 -2.69 -15.10 -6.62
C GLY A 72 -3.16 -13.99 -5.68
N TYR A 73 -2.90 -12.73 -6.04
CA TYR A 73 -3.20 -11.55 -5.22
C TYR A 73 -2.54 -11.56 -3.84
N THR A 74 -1.47 -12.31 -3.67
CA THR A 74 -0.67 -12.29 -2.45
C THR A 74 0.14 -11.00 -2.34
N VAL A 75 0.64 -10.70 -1.14
CA VAL A 75 1.60 -9.59 -0.93
C VAL A 75 2.80 -9.75 -1.85
N ALA A 76 3.34 -10.98 -1.98
CA ALA A 76 4.47 -11.30 -2.84
C ALA A 76 4.18 -11.09 -4.33
N ASP A 77 2.97 -11.44 -4.80
CA ASP A 77 2.54 -11.21 -6.19
C ASP A 77 2.44 -9.72 -6.50
N HIS A 78 1.83 -8.95 -5.61
CA HIS A 78 1.74 -7.50 -5.76
C HIS A 78 3.12 -6.83 -5.69
N ALA A 79 4.02 -7.31 -4.83
CA ALA A 79 5.41 -6.82 -4.80
C ALA A 79 6.12 -7.07 -6.14
N ALA A 80 5.90 -8.23 -6.76
CA ALA A 80 6.42 -8.50 -8.11
C ALA A 80 5.86 -7.54 -9.16
N CYS A 81 4.57 -7.15 -9.07
CA CYS A 81 3.98 -6.14 -9.94
C CYS A 81 4.64 -4.75 -9.77
N VAL A 82 4.95 -4.34 -8.53
CA VAL A 82 5.66 -3.08 -8.25
C VAL A 82 7.07 -3.12 -8.83
N VAL A 83 7.79 -4.23 -8.69
CA VAL A 83 9.11 -4.41 -9.30
C VAL A 83 9.02 -4.32 -10.82
N ALA A 84 8.05 -5.02 -11.45
CA ALA A 84 7.82 -4.95 -12.89
C ALA A 84 7.52 -3.52 -13.37
N LEU A 85 6.83 -2.69 -12.58
CA LEU A 85 6.62 -1.28 -12.89
C LEU A 85 7.94 -0.52 -12.96
N VAL A 86 8.80 -0.68 -11.94
CA VAL A 86 10.10 -0.01 -11.87
C VAL A 86 11.00 -0.43 -13.05
N GLU A 87 10.99 -1.71 -13.39
CA GLU A 87 11.77 -2.27 -14.49
C GLU A 87 11.29 -1.81 -15.86
N GLN A 88 9.98 -1.90 -16.14
CA GLN A 88 9.41 -1.52 -17.44
C GLN A 88 9.48 -0.01 -17.70
N LEU A 89 9.48 0.82 -16.65
CA LEU A 89 9.71 2.25 -16.77
C LEU A 89 11.21 2.62 -16.77
N ASP A 90 12.08 1.64 -16.70
CA ASP A 90 13.55 1.80 -16.64
C ASP A 90 13.98 2.85 -15.62
N LEU A 91 13.39 2.81 -14.42
CA LEU A 91 13.71 3.75 -13.36
C LEU A 91 15.04 3.36 -12.70
N PRO A 92 16.08 4.20 -12.80
CA PRO A 92 17.39 3.88 -12.23
C PRO A 92 17.38 3.98 -10.70
N ALA A 93 16.45 4.73 -10.14
CA ALA A 93 16.24 4.90 -8.71
C ALA A 93 14.76 5.14 -8.42
N VAL A 94 14.29 4.72 -7.24
CA VAL A 94 12.90 4.88 -6.79
C VAL A 94 12.82 5.02 -5.28
N ASP A 95 11.88 5.86 -4.82
CA ASP A 95 11.39 5.86 -3.45
C ASP A 95 10.06 5.11 -3.40
N LEU A 96 9.79 4.36 -2.32
CA LEU A 96 8.52 3.68 -2.11
C LEU A 96 7.79 4.28 -0.90
N PHE A 97 6.50 4.52 -1.07
CA PHE A 97 5.56 4.71 0.03
C PHE A 97 4.47 3.64 -0.06
N GLY A 98 4.25 2.92 1.03
CA GLY A 98 3.19 1.92 1.14
C GLY A 98 2.40 2.07 2.44
N HIS A 99 1.07 2.05 2.35
CA HIS A 99 0.18 2.15 3.50
C HIS A 99 -0.48 0.82 3.82
N SER A 100 -0.52 0.42 5.09
CA SER A 100 -1.18 -0.80 5.54
C SER A 100 -0.67 -2.04 4.77
N MET A 101 -1.52 -2.79 4.06
CA MET A 101 -1.12 -3.84 3.13
C MET A 101 -0.05 -3.36 2.13
N GLY A 102 -0.21 -2.14 1.59
CA GLY A 102 0.76 -1.53 0.69
C GLY A 102 2.14 -1.36 1.32
N GLY A 103 2.21 -1.24 2.65
CA GLY A 103 3.47 -1.22 3.40
C GLY A 103 4.17 -2.58 3.37
N ALA A 104 3.45 -3.68 3.58
CA ALA A 104 4.00 -5.03 3.44
C ALA A 104 4.47 -5.29 2.00
N ILE A 105 3.68 -4.87 1.00
CA ILE A 105 4.05 -4.95 -0.42
C ILE A 105 5.31 -4.13 -0.71
N ALA A 106 5.41 -2.91 -0.18
CA ALA A 106 6.58 -2.05 -0.36
C ALA A 106 7.84 -2.65 0.26
N ILE A 107 7.74 -3.28 1.43
CA ILE A 107 8.85 -3.99 2.09
C ILE A 107 9.34 -5.15 1.22
N GLU A 108 8.44 -6.00 0.72
CA GLU A 108 8.83 -7.10 -0.18
C GLU A 108 9.40 -6.61 -1.52
N ALA A 109 8.82 -5.57 -2.10
CA ALA A 109 9.37 -4.96 -3.31
C ALA A 109 10.76 -4.36 -3.07
N ALA A 110 10.99 -3.74 -1.90
CA ALA A 110 12.27 -3.19 -1.49
C ALA A 110 13.39 -4.25 -1.50
N MET A 111 13.10 -5.45 -0.99
CA MET A 111 14.07 -6.57 -1.00
C MET A 111 14.48 -7.00 -2.41
N ARG A 112 13.60 -6.82 -3.39
CA ARG A 112 13.85 -7.21 -4.80
C ARG A 112 14.48 -6.08 -5.62
N LEU A 113 14.21 -4.81 -5.27
CA LEU A 113 14.71 -3.63 -5.99
C LEU A 113 16.18 -3.29 -5.69
N GLN A 114 16.70 -3.76 -4.55
CA GLN A 114 18.12 -3.61 -4.15
C GLN A 114 18.70 -2.20 -4.46
N GLY A 115 19.72 -2.12 -5.31
CA GLY A 115 20.42 -0.87 -5.62
C GLY A 115 19.57 0.22 -6.30
N ARG A 116 18.34 -0.06 -6.73
CA ARG A 116 17.41 0.94 -7.27
C ARG A 116 16.59 1.63 -6.17
N LEU A 117 16.39 1.00 -5.03
CA LEU A 117 15.68 1.62 -3.90
C LEU A 117 16.54 2.68 -3.23
N ARG A 118 15.99 3.89 -3.04
CA ARG A 118 16.64 4.98 -2.33
C ARG A 118 16.11 5.13 -0.91
N ARG A 119 14.79 5.13 -0.76
CA ARG A 119 14.13 5.26 0.55
C ARG A 119 12.86 4.41 0.59
N LEU A 120 12.55 3.91 1.78
CA LEU A 120 11.31 3.21 2.06
C LEU A 120 10.52 3.96 3.15
N VAL A 121 9.29 4.32 2.84
CA VAL A 121 8.36 4.93 3.78
C VAL A 121 7.13 4.03 3.91
N VAL A 122 6.79 3.64 5.13
CA VAL A 122 5.61 2.80 5.37
C VAL A 122 4.66 3.48 6.35
N GLY A 123 3.37 3.47 6.04
CA GLY A 123 2.31 4.01 6.90
C GLY A 123 1.53 2.88 7.56
N GLU A 124 1.63 2.71 8.86
CA GLU A 124 0.95 1.66 9.65
C GLU A 124 0.87 0.30 8.93
N PRO A 125 2.03 -0.27 8.52
CA PRO A 125 2.08 -1.49 7.72
C PRO A 125 1.66 -2.72 8.53
N ASN A 126 1.30 -3.80 7.83
CA ASN A 126 1.33 -5.12 8.44
C ASN A 126 2.80 -5.58 8.56
N LEU A 127 3.26 -5.89 9.75
CA LEU A 127 4.66 -6.25 10.01
C LEU A 127 4.86 -7.72 10.42
N VAL A 128 3.83 -8.34 11.00
CA VAL A 128 3.91 -9.72 11.51
C VAL A 128 2.75 -10.58 10.98
N PRO A 129 2.89 -11.91 10.96
CA PRO A 129 1.78 -12.82 10.67
C PRO A 129 0.57 -12.57 11.58
N GLY A 130 -0.63 -12.93 11.07
CA GLY A 130 -1.89 -12.76 11.79
C GLY A 130 -2.75 -11.61 11.27
N GLY A 131 -2.20 -10.73 10.44
CA GLY A 131 -2.94 -9.63 9.80
C GLY A 131 -3.53 -8.62 10.80
N GLY A 132 -4.18 -7.59 10.27
CA GLY A 132 -4.94 -6.62 11.04
C GLY A 132 -6.37 -7.12 11.37
N VAL A 133 -7.11 -6.38 12.18
CA VAL A 133 -8.49 -6.71 12.55
C VAL A 133 -9.36 -6.95 11.31
N PHE A 134 -9.19 -6.10 10.30
CA PHE A 134 -10.00 -6.15 9.09
C PHE A 134 -9.65 -7.37 8.22
N SER A 135 -8.37 -7.62 7.93
CA SER A 135 -7.95 -8.77 7.12
C SER A 135 -8.32 -10.10 7.77
N ARG A 136 -8.21 -10.23 9.11
CA ARG A 136 -8.69 -11.41 9.84
C ARG A 136 -10.19 -11.64 9.66
N ARG A 137 -10.99 -10.58 9.76
CA ARG A 137 -12.46 -10.66 9.57
C ARG A 137 -12.82 -11.15 8.16
N LEU A 138 -12.10 -10.72 7.12
CA LEU A 138 -12.33 -11.18 5.75
C LEU A 138 -11.89 -12.63 5.58
N ALA A 139 -10.68 -12.97 5.99
CA ALA A 139 -10.10 -14.31 5.86
C ALA A 139 -10.82 -15.40 6.67
N ALA A 140 -11.61 -15.02 7.68
CA ALA A 140 -12.43 -15.96 8.44
C ALA A 140 -13.60 -16.57 7.64
N ASN A 141 -13.94 -15.98 6.48
CA ASN A 141 -14.99 -16.48 5.61
C ASN A 141 -14.41 -17.45 4.55
N PRO A 142 -15.18 -18.42 4.06
CA PRO A 142 -14.79 -19.14 2.86
C PRO A 142 -14.73 -18.21 1.64
N GLU A 143 -13.71 -18.38 0.77
CA GLU A 143 -13.50 -17.54 -0.43
C GLU A 143 -14.78 -17.37 -1.25
N ALA A 144 -15.45 -18.50 -1.57
CA ALA A 144 -16.67 -18.48 -2.37
C ALA A 144 -17.81 -17.66 -1.73
N ALA A 145 -17.98 -17.75 -0.42
CA ALA A 145 -19.00 -16.99 0.30
C ALA A 145 -18.69 -15.49 0.33
N TYR A 146 -17.42 -15.13 0.55
CA TYR A 146 -16.99 -13.75 0.50
C TYR A 146 -17.16 -13.14 -0.89
N VAL A 147 -16.74 -13.83 -1.93
CA VAL A 147 -16.85 -13.39 -3.32
C VAL A 147 -18.31 -13.24 -3.74
N ALA A 148 -19.18 -14.15 -3.35
CA ALA A 148 -20.60 -14.13 -3.73
C ALA A 148 -21.39 -12.99 -3.07
N ALA A 149 -21.15 -12.70 -1.79
CA ALA A 149 -21.96 -11.76 -1.02
C ALA A 149 -21.19 -10.95 0.04
N GLY A 150 -20.14 -11.51 0.64
CA GLY A 150 -19.42 -10.92 1.76
C GLY A 150 -18.79 -9.57 1.41
N HIS A 151 -18.20 -9.44 0.24
CA HIS A 151 -17.59 -8.20 -0.24
C HIS A 151 -18.59 -7.05 -0.28
N ARG A 152 -19.76 -7.28 -0.86
CA ARG A 152 -20.83 -6.28 -0.91
C ARG A 152 -21.33 -5.92 0.48
N ALA A 153 -21.55 -6.91 1.33
CA ALA A 153 -22.03 -6.67 2.70
C ALA A 153 -21.04 -5.82 3.51
N VAL A 154 -19.74 -6.09 3.40
CA VAL A 154 -18.68 -5.30 4.05
C VAL A 154 -18.64 -3.87 3.51
N THR A 155 -18.74 -3.69 2.20
CA THR A 155 -18.75 -2.37 1.55
C THR A 155 -19.96 -1.52 2.01
N GLU A 156 -21.15 -2.14 2.05
CA GLU A 156 -22.37 -1.47 2.52
C GLU A 156 -22.31 -1.12 4.01
N SER A 157 -21.76 -2.02 4.85
CA SER A 157 -21.54 -1.75 6.27
C SER A 157 -20.61 -0.57 6.48
N SER A 158 -19.45 -0.56 5.79
CA SER A 158 -18.50 0.55 5.90
C SER A 158 -19.13 1.91 5.55
N ARG A 159 -19.96 1.95 4.50
CA ARG A 159 -20.67 3.18 4.13
C ARG A 159 -21.62 3.66 5.22
N LYS A 160 -22.35 2.74 5.86
CA LYS A 160 -23.25 3.07 6.98
C LYS A 160 -22.50 3.59 8.21
N ASP A 161 -21.28 3.11 8.41
CA ASP A 161 -20.42 3.50 9.53
C ASP A 161 -19.59 4.77 9.25
N GLY A 162 -19.86 5.49 8.14
CA GLY A 162 -19.20 6.75 7.77
C GLY A 162 -17.88 6.57 7.00
N GLY A 163 -17.54 5.36 6.59
CA GLY A 163 -16.34 5.06 5.81
C GLY A 163 -16.54 5.21 4.29
N ASP A 164 -17.10 6.35 3.85
CA ASP A 164 -17.51 6.54 2.45
C ASP A 164 -16.40 6.40 1.43
N VAL A 165 -15.20 6.97 1.69
CA VAL A 165 -14.05 6.91 0.77
C VAL A 165 -13.57 5.47 0.63
N TRP A 166 -13.41 4.76 1.76
CA TRP A 166 -12.98 3.36 1.72
C TRP A 166 -14.05 2.46 1.07
N ALA A 167 -15.33 2.70 1.36
CA ALA A 167 -16.43 1.97 0.71
C ALA A 167 -16.49 2.22 -0.81
N ALA A 168 -16.13 3.43 -1.27
CA ALA A 168 -16.02 3.73 -2.70
C ALA A 168 -14.85 2.96 -3.35
N SER A 169 -13.70 2.94 -2.71
CA SER A 169 -12.53 2.17 -3.16
C SER A 169 -12.79 0.66 -3.17
N MET A 170 -13.47 0.14 -2.14
CA MET A 170 -13.93 -1.26 -2.08
C MET A 170 -14.86 -1.59 -3.25
N ALA A 171 -15.78 -0.69 -3.61
CA ALA A 171 -16.73 -0.92 -4.70
C ALA A 171 -16.05 -1.06 -6.08
N VAL A 172 -14.84 -0.50 -6.23
CA VAL A 172 -14.00 -0.64 -7.44
C VAL A 172 -12.87 -1.65 -7.28
N SER A 173 -12.93 -2.48 -6.24
CA SER A 173 -11.99 -3.59 -6.00
C SER A 173 -12.67 -4.94 -6.26
N ALA A 174 -11.94 -5.87 -6.88
CA ALA A 174 -12.45 -7.21 -7.14
C ALA A 174 -12.58 -8.00 -5.82
N PRO A 175 -13.74 -8.62 -5.54
CA PRO A 175 -13.93 -9.42 -4.32
C PRO A 175 -12.85 -10.48 -4.10
N LEU A 176 -12.47 -11.19 -5.17
CA LEU A 176 -11.43 -12.21 -5.16
C LEU A 176 -10.06 -11.63 -4.74
N ALA A 177 -9.70 -10.47 -5.29
CA ALA A 177 -8.44 -9.80 -4.99
C ALA A 177 -8.37 -9.37 -3.51
N VAL A 178 -9.43 -8.75 -3.01
CA VAL A 178 -9.51 -8.32 -1.60
C VAL A 178 -9.44 -9.51 -0.65
N TYR A 179 -10.13 -10.61 -0.96
CA TYR A 179 -10.10 -11.82 -0.14
C TYR A 179 -8.72 -12.45 -0.07
N ARG A 180 -8.10 -12.70 -1.22
CA ARG A 180 -6.78 -13.34 -1.29
C ARG A 180 -5.68 -12.48 -0.68
N ALA A 181 -5.72 -11.18 -0.90
CA ALA A 181 -4.81 -10.25 -0.25
C ALA A 181 -4.98 -10.25 1.28
N ALA A 182 -6.23 -10.27 1.77
CA ALA A 182 -6.51 -10.38 3.21
C ALA A 182 -5.97 -11.70 3.79
N THR A 183 -6.15 -12.80 3.10
CA THR A 183 -5.63 -14.12 3.50
C THR A 183 -4.10 -14.14 3.52
N SER A 184 -3.45 -13.53 2.51
CA SER A 184 -1.99 -13.37 2.47
C SER A 184 -1.46 -12.56 3.66
N LEU A 185 -2.15 -11.48 4.05
CA LEU A 185 -1.78 -10.69 5.24
C LEU A 185 -1.90 -11.49 6.54
N VAL A 186 -2.90 -12.37 6.64
CA VAL A 186 -3.07 -13.24 7.80
C VAL A 186 -1.98 -14.32 7.85
N ALA A 187 -1.63 -14.89 6.70
CA ALA A 187 -0.53 -15.86 6.59
C ALA A 187 0.82 -15.23 6.97
N GLY A 188 1.03 -13.96 6.58
CA GLY A 188 2.30 -13.26 6.79
C GLY A 188 3.41 -13.71 5.85
N SER A 189 4.65 -13.44 6.23
CA SER A 189 5.87 -13.86 5.52
C SER A 189 6.88 -14.47 6.49
N ASP A 190 7.81 -15.23 5.95
CA ASP A 190 8.98 -15.77 6.64
C ASP A 190 10.24 -15.51 5.76
N PRO A 191 11.20 -14.65 6.21
CA PRO A 191 11.17 -13.82 7.42
C PRO A 191 9.95 -12.87 7.48
N SER A 192 9.59 -12.41 8.70
CA SER A 192 8.49 -11.45 8.86
C SER A 192 8.77 -10.12 8.14
N TRP A 193 7.73 -9.40 7.73
CA TRP A 193 7.93 -8.07 7.13
C TRP A 193 8.63 -7.10 8.09
N ARG A 194 8.50 -7.33 9.40
CA ARG A 194 9.26 -6.60 10.43
C ARG A 194 10.75 -6.85 10.30
N ASP A 195 11.16 -8.12 10.24
CA ASP A 195 12.57 -8.49 10.11
C ASP A 195 13.16 -7.99 8.79
N LEU A 196 12.40 -8.10 7.70
CA LEU A 196 12.79 -7.54 6.41
C LEU A 196 12.97 -6.02 6.48
N LEU A 197 12.01 -5.29 7.09
CA LEU A 197 12.11 -3.83 7.26
C LEU A 197 13.35 -3.45 8.07
N MET A 198 13.59 -4.14 9.18
CA MET A 198 14.74 -3.88 10.05
C MET A 198 16.06 -4.18 9.35
N GLY A 199 16.11 -5.19 8.50
CA GLY A 199 17.30 -5.62 7.78
C GLY A 199 17.64 -4.84 6.50
N LEU A 200 16.79 -3.92 6.03
CA LEU A 200 17.09 -3.10 4.85
C LEU A 200 18.21 -2.10 5.12
N ASP A 201 19.10 -1.93 4.16
CA ASP A 201 20.25 -1.02 4.25
C ASP A 201 20.01 0.31 3.49
N VAL A 202 18.80 0.85 3.62
CA VAL A 202 18.39 2.15 3.06
C VAL A 202 17.69 2.98 4.13
N PRO A 203 17.61 4.32 4.00
CA PRO A 203 16.79 5.13 4.90
C PRO A 203 15.33 4.65 4.91
N ARG A 204 14.80 4.41 6.11
CA ARG A 204 13.45 3.86 6.36
C ARG A 204 12.68 4.72 7.33
N SER A 205 11.40 4.92 7.05
CA SER A 205 10.51 5.66 7.93
C SER A 205 9.19 4.91 8.13
N LEU A 206 8.72 4.92 9.37
CA LEU A 206 7.36 4.52 9.75
C LEU A 206 6.54 5.78 10.03
N ILE A 207 5.37 5.89 9.40
CA ILE A 207 4.40 6.95 9.65
C ILE A 207 3.21 6.33 10.40
N VAL A 208 2.80 6.98 11.50
CA VAL A 208 1.68 6.52 12.35
C VAL A 208 0.72 7.68 12.57
N GLY A 209 -0.57 7.43 12.50
CA GLY A 209 -1.60 8.40 12.88
C GLY A 209 -1.63 8.58 14.40
N GLU A 210 -1.77 9.81 14.87
CA GLU A 210 -1.81 10.13 16.31
C GLU A 210 -2.88 9.33 17.07
N ARG A 211 -4.04 9.11 16.44
CA ARG A 211 -5.14 8.35 17.07
C ARG A 211 -4.93 6.84 17.10
N SER A 212 -3.90 6.34 16.41
CA SER A 212 -3.50 4.93 16.47
C SER A 212 -2.52 4.63 17.61
N LEU A 213 -2.08 5.65 18.34
CA LEU A 213 -1.16 5.47 19.44
C LEU A 213 -1.87 4.94 20.72
N PRO A 214 -1.22 4.09 21.53
CA PRO A 214 0.11 3.52 21.33
C PRO A 214 0.12 2.49 20.20
N TYR A 215 1.06 2.60 19.25
CA TYR A 215 1.19 1.68 18.13
C TYR A 215 2.29 0.65 18.44
N ALA A 216 1.89 -0.57 18.79
CA ALA A 216 2.81 -1.60 19.30
C ALA A 216 3.93 -1.95 18.30
N ASP A 217 3.65 -1.85 17.00
CA ASP A 217 4.63 -2.16 15.95
C ASP A 217 5.79 -1.16 15.87
N THR A 218 5.77 -0.05 16.63
CA THR A 218 6.91 0.88 16.73
C THR A 218 8.04 0.38 17.60
N GLU A 219 7.78 -0.59 18.50
CA GLU A 219 8.78 -1.10 19.45
C GLU A 219 10.02 -1.65 18.73
N GLY A 220 11.22 -1.22 19.12
CA GLY A 220 12.51 -1.66 18.57
C GLY A 220 12.83 -1.15 17.15
N LEU A 221 11.90 -0.47 16.45
CA LEU A 221 12.17 0.08 15.11
C LEU A 221 13.14 1.28 15.12
N PRO A 222 13.03 2.24 16.06
CA PRO A 222 14.01 3.32 16.17
C PRO A 222 15.44 2.83 16.40
N GLU A 223 15.62 1.84 17.24
CA GLU A 223 16.90 1.20 17.55
C GLU A 223 17.51 0.49 16.32
N ALA A 224 16.64 0.02 15.42
CA ALA A 224 17.04 -0.55 14.14
C ALA A 224 17.26 0.53 13.04
N GLY A 225 17.18 1.82 13.38
CA GLY A 225 17.40 2.94 12.46
C GLY A 225 16.19 3.29 11.60
N VAL A 226 14.98 2.87 11.98
CA VAL A 226 13.72 3.30 11.33
C VAL A 226 13.23 4.60 11.98
N SER A 227 13.15 5.69 11.22
CA SER A 227 12.58 6.94 11.72
C SER A 227 11.07 6.82 11.92
N VAL A 228 10.55 7.27 13.06
CA VAL A 228 9.09 7.29 13.31
C VAL A 228 8.55 8.72 13.19
N ARG A 229 7.45 8.88 12.47
CA ARG A 229 6.76 10.16 12.29
C ARG A 229 5.27 10.01 12.63
N ILE A 230 4.72 11.04 13.26
CA ILE A 230 3.31 11.05 13.68
C ILE A 230 2.53 12.04 12.82
N VAL A 231 1.39 11.60 12.29
CA VAL A 231 0.43 12.46 11.61
C VAL A 231 -0.64 12.88 12.62
N ALA A 232 -0.63 14.16 12.97
CA ALA A 232 -1.58 14.72 13.94
C ALA A 232 -3.03 14.58 13.44
N ALA A 233 -3.98 14.45 14.37
CA ALA A 233 -5.42 14.37 14.12
C ALA A 233 -5.82 13.30 13.09
N ALA A 234 -5.04 12.23 12.94
CA ALA A 234 -5.31 11.10 12.05
C ALA A 234 -5.22 9.77 12.80
N GLY A 235 -6.00 8.80 12.37
CA GLY A 235 -5.87 7.38 12.70
C GLY A 235 -5.32 6.60 11.49
N HIS A 236 -5.76 5.36 11.32
CA HIS A 236 -5.28 4.50 10.24
C HIS A 236 -5.50 5.08 8.83
N SER A 237 -6.60 5.80 8.60
CA SER A 237 -6.97 6.37 7.30
C SER A 237 -6.33 7.75 7.05
N MET A 238 -5.03 7.91 7.32
CA MET A 238 -4.31 9.19 7.28
C MET A 238 -4.51 9.98 5.98
N ALA A 239 -4.56 9.33 4.84
CA ALA A 239 -4.74 9.98 3.52
C ALA A 239 -6.08 10.72 3.39
N VAL A 240 -7.10 10.28 4.14
CA VAL A 240 -8.45 10.87 4.16
C VAL A 240 -8.60 11.85 5.33
N GLU A 241 -8.09 11.47 6.50
CA GLU A 241 -8.30 12.20 7.75
C GLU A 241 -7.42 13.45 7.87
N ASN A 242 -6.18 13.38 7.39
CA ASN A 242 -5.24 14.50 7.33
C ASN A 242 -4.27 14.36 6.15
N PRO A 243 -4.73 14.59 4.90
CA PRO A 243 -3.90 14.45 3.71
C PRO A 243 -2.65 15.34 3.72
N SER A 244 -2.75 16.57 4.20
CA SER A 244 -1.60 17.49 4.29
C SER A 244 -0.58 17.06 5.35
N GLY A 245 -1.05 16.55 6.50
CA GLY A 245 -0.17 15.97 7.51
C GLY A 245 0.57 14.74 7.00
N LEU A 246 -0.11 13.88 6.24
CA LEU A 246 0.52 12.71 5.60
C LEU A 246 1.51 13.14 4.51
N ALA A 247 1.15 14.10 3.65
CA ALA A 247 2.04 14.64 2.63
C ALA A 247 3.34 15.20 3.24
N LYS A 248 3.21 15.97 4.33
CA LYS A 248 4.37 16.49 5.06
C LYS A 248 5.22 15.35 5.64
N ALA A 249 4.62 14.38 6.30
CA ALA A 249 5.35 13.25 6.88
C ALA A 249 6.09 12.43 5.80
N ILE A 250 5.48 12.22 4.63
CA ILE A 250 6.13 11.61 3.47
C ILE A 250 7.31 12.47 3.00
N SER A 251 7.09 13.76 2.75
CA SER A 251 8.14 14.68 2.28
C SER A 251 9.34 14.71 3.23
N ASP A 252 9.08 14.83 4.54
CA ASP A 252 10.13 14.83 5.59
C ASP A 252 10.89 13.48 5.66
N SER A 253 10.27 12.39 5.22
CA SER A 253 10.88 11.05 5.16
C SER A 253 11.74 10.85 3.90
N LEU A 254 11.56 11.71 2.90
CA LEU A 254 12.24 11.67 1.61
C LEU A 254 13.36 12.75 1.49
N ALA A 255 13.59 13.53 2.53
CA ALA A 255 14.61 14.57 2.59
C ALA A 255 16.06 14.05 2.74
#